data_188e75db2b5436e5d9a7129f3c55c825
#
_entry.id   188e75db2b5436e5d9a7129f3c55c825
#
_cell.length_a   1.000
_cell.length_b   1.000
_cell.length_c   1.000
_cell.angle_alpha   90.00
_cell.angle_beta   90.00
_cell.angle_gamma   90.00
#
_symmetry.space_group_name_H-M   'P 1'
#
loop_
_entity.id
_entity.type
_entity.pdbx_description
1 polymer ?
#
loop_
_entity_poly.entity_id
_entity_poly.type
_entity_poly.pdbx_seq_one_letter_code
_entity_poly.pdbx_strand_id
1 'polypeptide(L)'
;MSRFPTRNHFASYTGTAPIAVSSGDHNRHRLNRAGNRQLNHAIHIAAIAQIRYDTPGRAYFRRKLAEGKSRREALRCLKRRISDAVWRQLQLDRETDQQQDQTWPRWPSSRGGFPSYRSPDTLRRNGQPKKVQPMTA
;
A
#
# COMPACT_ATOMS: atom_id res chain seq x y z
N MET A 1 -9.20 -17.54 -4.64
CA MET A 1 -9.09 -16.86 -5.95
C MET A 1 -8.54 -15.45 -5.75
N SER A 2 -7.54 -15.05 -6.52
CA SER A 2 -6.99 -13.70 -6.45
C SER A 2 -7.98 -12.67 -7.02
N ARG A 3 -8.36 -11.67 -6.22
CA ARG A 3 -9.25 -10.58 -6.67
C ARG A 3 -8.71 -9.85 -7.91
N PHE A 4 -7.39 -9.82 -8.07
CA PHE A 4 -6.70 -9.18 -9.20
C PHE A 4 -5.68 -10.13 -9.82
N PRO A 5 -6.07 -10.98 -10.78
CA PRO A 5 -5.18 -11.98 -11.38
C PRO A 5 -4.02 -11.35 -12.15
N THR A 6 -4.19 -10.13 -12.67
CA THR A 6 -3.15 -9.43 -13.41
C THR A 6 -3.00 -7.97 -12.96
N ARG A 7 -1.80 -7.40 -13.19
CA ARG A 7 -1.53 -5.97 -12.97
C ARG A 7 -2.48 -5.06 -13.77
N ASN A 8 -2.98 -5.52 -14.92
CA ASN A 8 -3.91 -4.75 -15.74
C ASN A 8 -5.31 -4.67 -15.09
N HIS A 9 -5.79 -5.75 -14.50
CA HIS A 9 -7.03 -5.74 -13.72
C HIS A 9 -6.93 -4.80 -12.51
N PHE A 10 -5.81 -4.84 -11.80
CA PHE A 10 -5.57 -3.93 -10.68
C PHE A 10 -5.51 -2.47 -11.15
N ALA A 11 -4.85 -2.19 -12.26
CA ALA A 11 -4.78 -0.84 -12.82
C ALA A 11 -6.14 -0.32 -13.31
N SER A 12 -6.96 -1.18 -13.87
CA SER A 12 -8.35 -0.84 -14.24
C SER A 12 -9.16 -0.51 -12.99
N TYR A 13 -9.04 -1.32 -11.95
CA TYR A 13 -9.72 -1.09 -10.67
C TYR A 13 -9.28 0.20 -9.99
N THR A 14 -7.98 0.52 -10.00
CA THR A 14 -7.44 1.76 -9.43
C THR A 14 -7.63 2.99 -10.34
N GLY A 15 -8.17 2.80 -11.54
CA GLY A 15 -8.35 3.88 -12.52
C GLY A 15 -7.04 4.42 -13.10
N THR A 16 -5.94 3.66 -12.99
CA THR A 16 -4.64 4.05 -13.55
C THR A 16 -4.36 3.44 -14.93
N ALA A 17 -5.24 2.54 -15.41
CA ALA A 17 -5.16 2.01 -16.75
C ALA A 17 -5.38 3.12 -17.78
N PRO A 18 -4.54 3.23 -18.82
CA PRO A 18 -4.78 4.17 -19.91
C PRO A 18 -5.98 3.69 -20.73
N ILE A 19 -6.95 4.57 -20.95
CA ILE A 19 -8.01 4.35 -21.91
C ILE A 19 -7.59 5.05 -23.21
N ALA A 20 -7.36 4.26 -24.25
CA ALA A 20 -7.07 4.80 -25.56
C ALA A 20 -8.33 5.49 -26.13
N VAL A 21 -8.18 6.73 -26.53
CA VAL A 21 -9.19 7.47 -27.27
C VAL A 21 -8.49 7.97 -28.52
N SER A 22 -8.64 7.24 -29.59
CA SER A 22 -8.16 7.64 -30.91
C SER A 22 -9.29 8.22 -31.73
N SER A 23 -9.08 9.43 -32.24
CA SER A 23 -9.88 9.96 -33.34
C SER A 23 -8.90 10.46 -34.41
N GLY A 24 -8.85 9.78 -35.56
CA GLY A 24 -7.88 10.07 -36.62
C GLY A 24 -6.44 9.80 -36.16
N ASP A 25 -5.52 10.66 -36.57
CA ASP A 25 -4.06 10.50 -36.35
C ASP A 25 -3.60 10.82 -34.92
N HIS A 26 -4.52 11.17 -34.00
CA HIS A 26 -4.15 11.55 -32.64
C HIS A 26 -4.46 10.47 -31.61
N ASN A 27 -3.43 9.76 -31.14
CA ASN A 27 -3.52 8.83 -30.00
C ASN A 27 -3.52 9.61 -28.68
N ARG A 28 -4.69 9.81 -28.10
CA ARG A 28 -4.85 10.39 -26.75
C ARG A 28 -5.29 9.33 -25.77
N HIS A 29 -4.75 9.39 -24.54
CA HIS A 29 -5.19 8.55 -23.45
C HIS A 29 -6.08 9.35 -22.48
N ARG A 30 -7.23 8.81 -22.14
CA ARG A 30 -8.15 9.38 -21.12
C ARG A 30 -7.95 8.71 -19.77
N LEU A 31 -8.32 9.43 -18.72
CA LEU A 31 -8.41 8.90 -17.37
C LEU A 31 -9.62 7.95 -17.26
N ASN A 32 -9.41 6.77 -16.69
CA ASN A 32 -10.52 5.87 -16.35
C ASN A 32 -11.28 6.42 -15.14
N ARG A 33 -12.54 6.81 -15.33
CA ARG A 33 -13.41 7.32 -14.26
C ARG A 33 -14.16 6.21 -13.51
N ALA A 34 -14.19 5.00 -14.04
CA ALA A 34 -14.93 3.86 -13.47
C ALA A 34 -14.16 3.15 -12.34
N GLY A 35 -12.89 3.53 -12.08
CA GLY A 35 -12.07 2.92 -11.03
C GLY A 35 -12.40 3.43 -9.63
N ASN A 36 -11.83 2.76 -8.62
CA ASN A 36 -11.93 3.17 -7.22
C ASN A 36 -11.28 4.54 -7.00
N ARG A 37 -12.10 5.55 -6.68
CA ARG A 37 -11.66 6.94 -6.53
C ARG A 37 -10.70 7.14 -5.37
N GLN A 38 -10.88 6.44 -4.25
CA GLN A 38 -10.03 6.55 -3.08
C GLN A 38 -8.62 6.03 -3.37
N LEU A 39 -8.51 4.84 -3.99
CA LEU A 39 -7.22 4.29 -4.40
C LEU A 39 -6.55 5.15 -5.48
N ASN A 40 -7.33 5.65 -6.44
CA ASN A 40 -6.79 6.58 -7.44
C ASN A 40 -6.21 7.84 -6.81
N HIS A 41 -6.90 8.38 -5.80
CA HIS A 41 -6.45 9.55 -5.04
C HIS A 41 -5.18 9.23 -4.24
N ALA A 42 -5.13 8.12 -3.51
CA ALA A 42 -3.95 7.69 -2.77
C ALA A 42 -2.71 7.54 -3.68
N ILE A 43 -2.87 6.88 -4.84
CA ILE A 43 -1.81 6.76 -5.85
C ILE A 43 -1.41 8.13 -6.39
N HIS A 44 -2.35 9.06 -6.54
CA HIS A 44 -2.05 10.43 -6.99
C HIS A 44 -1.20 11.19 -5.97
N ILE A 45 -1.57 11.14 -4.70
CA ILE A 45 -0.79 11.76 -3.61
C ILE A 45 0.61 11.14 -3.53
N ALA A 46 0.72 9.81 -3.61
CA ALA A 46 2.01 9.12 -3.64
C ALA A 46 2.87 9.58 -4.85
N ALA A 47 2.27 9.76 -6.02
CA ALA A 47 2.98 10.24 -7.20
C ALA A 47 3.47 11.69 -7.03
N ILE A 48 2.66 12.58 -6.45
CA ILE A 48 3.05 13.96 -6.15
C ILE A 48 4.19 13.98 -5.13
N ALA A 49 4.11 13.17 -4.07
CA ALA A 49 5.17 13.05 -3.08
C ALA A 49 6.48 12.60 -3.73
N GLN A 50 6.45 11.57 -4.58
CA GLN A 50 7.64 11.11 -5.31
C GLN A 50 8.25 12.17 -6.24
N ILE A 51 7.44 13.04 -6.84
CA ILE A 51 7.95 14.13 -7.68
C ILE A 51 8.63 15.21 -6.81
N ARG A 52 8.11 15.43 -5.60
CA ARG A 52 8.58 16.46 -4.69
C ARG A 52 9.93 16.12 -4.06
N TYR A 53 10.11 14.87 -3.66
CA TYR A 53 11.33 14.38 -3.02
C TYR A 53 12.30 13.78 -4.06
N ASP A 54 13.57 13.61 -3.65
CA ASP A 54 14.57 12.97 -4.52
C ASP A 54 14.41 11.45 -4.47
N THR A 55 13.63 10.95 -5.40
CA THR A 55 13.23 9.54 -5.47
C THR A 55 13.39 9.00 -6.90
N PRO A 56 13.45 7.67 -7.06
CA PRO A 56 13.41 7.05 -8.39
C PRO A 56 12.17 7.44 -9.21
N GLY A 57 11.06 7.77 -8.54
CA GLY A 57 9.84 8.26 -9.19
C GLY A 57 10.02 9.64 -9.81
N ARG A 58 10.76 10.54 -9.15
CA ARG A 58 11.12 11.85 -9.70
C ARG A 58 12.01 11.72 -10.94
N ALA A 59 13.03 10.85 -10.88
CA ALA A 59 13.89 10.58 -12.02
C ALA A 59 13.09 10.03 -13.22
N TYR A 60 12.18 9.08 -12.96
CA TYR A 60 11.26 8.55 -13.98
C TYR A 60 10.37 9.65 -14.58
N PHE A 61 9.78 10.49 -13.74
CA PHE A 61 8.91 11.58 -14.19
C PHE A 61 9.66 12.57 -15.09
N ARG A 62 10.88 12.99 -14.68
CA ARG A 62 11.74 13.88 -15.48
C ARG A 62 12.10 13.27 -16.83
N ARG A 63 12.44 11.97 -16.85
CA ARG A 63 12.71 11.25 -18.10
C ARG A 63 11.50 11.29 -19.03
N LYS A 64 10.27 11.11 -18.52
CA LYS A 64 9.05 11.17 -19.33
C LYS A 64 8.78 12.57 -19.89
N LEU A 65 9.16 13.62 -19.21
CA LEU A 65 9.11 14.98 -19.73
C LEU A 65 10.16 15.19 -20.84
N ALA A 66 11.37 14.67 -20.66
CA ALA A 66 12.44 14.72 -21.67
C ALA A 66 12.07 13.95 -22.97
N GLU A 67 11.26 12.88 -22.85
CA GLU A 67 10.68 12.15 -23.97
C GLU A 67 9.57 12.94 -24.72
N GLY A 68 9.32 14.22 -24.38
CA GLY A 68 8.32 15.09 -25.02
C GLY A 68 6.90 14.92 -24.49
N LYS A 69 6.67 14.17 -23.41
CA LYS A 69 5.34 14.03 -22.81
C LYS A 69 4.96 15.28 -22.01
N SER A 70 3.69 15.64 -22.08
CA SER A 70 3.17 16.70 -21.23
C SER A 70 3.24 16.31 -19.73
N ARG A 71 3.27 17.28 -18.84
CA ARG A 71 3.29 17.05 -17.39
C ARG A 71 2.15 16.13 -16.91
N ARG A 72 0.96 16.28 -17.50
CA ARG A 72 -0.20 15.43 -17.19
C ARG A 72 -0.01 13.97 -17.63
N GLU A 73 0.61 13.75 -18.78
CA GLU A 73 0.92 12.42 -19.31
C GLU A 73 2.04 11.76 -18.51
N ALA A 74 3.12 12.48 -18.21
CA ALA A 74 4.20 11.99 -17.37
C ALA A 74 3.69 11.58 -15.97
N LEU A 75 2.77 12.36 -15.38
CA LEU A 75 2.13 12.02 -14.11
C LEU A 75 1.27 10.76 -14.23
N ARG A 76 0.52 10.57 -15.31
CA ARG A 76 -0.26 9.33 -15.54
C ARG A 76 0.67 8.11 -15.66
N CYS A 77 1.78 8.24 -16.38
CA CYS A 77 2.78 7.17 -16.48
C CYS A 77 3.36 6.82 -15.09
N LEU A 78 3.66 7.81 -14.26
CA LEU A 78 4.15 7.58 -12.91
C LEU A 78 3.08 6.90 -12.02
N LYS A 79 1.84 7.34 -12.07
CA LYS A 79 0.72 6.71 -11.36
C LYS A 79 0.56 5.23 -11.75
N ARG A 80 0.66 4.93 -13.03
CA ARG A 80 0.63 3.55 -13.52
C ARG A 80 1.79 2.72 -12.95
N ARG A 81 3.01 3.26 -12.94
CA ARG A 81 4.19 2.59 -12.38
C ARG A 81 4.02 2.30 -10.88
N ILE A 82 3.45 3.24 -10.12
CA ILE A 82 3.15 3.05 -8.69
C ILE A 82 2.10 1.95 -8.52
N SER A 83 1.03 1.97 -9.30
CA SER A 83 0.00 0.92 -9.29
C SER A 83 0.60 -0.47 -9.56
N ASP A 84 1.48 -0.58 -10.54
CA ASP A 84 2.17 -1.85 -10.87
C ASP A 84 3.11 -2.31 -9.74
N ALA A 85 3.74 -1.38 -9.01
CA ALA A 85 4.59 -1.69 -7.86
C ALA A 85 3.75 -2.20 -6.67
N VAL A 86 2.64 -1.53 -6.38
CA VAL A 86 1.69 -1.95 -5.33
C VAL A 86 1.12 -3.34 -5.64
N TRP A 87 0.71 -3.59 -6.89
CA TRP A 87 0.22 -4.92 -7.26
C TRP A 87 1.26 -6.01 -7.04
N ARG A 88 2.52 -5.77 -7.41
CA ARG A 88 3.62 -6.73 -7.17
C ARG A 88 3.81 -7.01 -5.69
N GLN A 89 3.79 -5.96 -4.85
CA GLN A 89 3.91 -6.13 -3.40
C GLN A 89 2.77 -6.97 -2.84
N LEU A 90 1.52 -6.72 -3.26
CA LEU A 90 0.37 -7.51 -2.86
C LEU A 90 0.47 -9.00 -3.26
N GLN A 91 1.17 -9.33 -4.36
CA GLN A 91 1.40 -10.73 -4.71
C GLN A 91 2.44 -11.37 -3.79
N LEU A 92 3.54 -10.67 -3.50
CA LEU A 92 4.57 -11.16 -2.58
C LEU A 92 4.03 -11.36 -1.16
N ASP A 93 3.25 -10.42 -0.64
CA ASP A 93 2.63 -10.52 0.68
C ASP A 93 1.72 -11.76 0.77
N ARG A 94 0.95 -12.05 -0.29
CA ARG A 94 0.11 -13.25 -0.35
C ARG A 94 0.90 -14.55 -0.35
N GLU A 95 2.01 -14.60 -1.07
CA GLU A 95 2.87 -15.79 -1.09
C GLU A 95 3.47 -16.05 0.31
N THR A 96 3.84 -14.97 1.00
CA THR A 96 4.35 -15.02 2.36
C THR A 96 3.28 -15.51 3.35
N ASP A 97 2.06 -14.99 3.27
CA ASP A 97 0.93 -15.41 4.11
C ASP A 97 0.60 -16.90 3.91
N GLN A 98 0.63 -17.37 2.65
CA GLN A 98 0.38 -18.78 2.35
C GLN A 98 1.47 -19.71 2.91
N GLN A 99 2.72 -19.26 2.93
CA GLN A 99 3.82 -20.03 3.52
C GLN A 99 3.71 -20.07 5.05
N GLN A 100 3.30 -18.99 5.68
CA GLN A 100 3.08 -18.95 7.13
C GLN A 100 1.93 -19.86 7.57
N ASP A 101 0.84 -19.89 6.81
CA ASP A 101 -0.30 -20.77 7.08
C ASP A 101 0.07 -22.28 6.99
N GLN A 102 1.03 -22.62 6.13
CA GLN A 102 1.54 -23.99 6.02
C GLN A 102 2.52 -24.38 7.14
N THR A 103 3.17 -23.40 7.76
CA THR A 103 4.18 -23.61 8.82
C THR A 103 3.57 -23.60 10.21
N TRP A 104 2.32 -23.09 10.36
CA TRP A 104 1.63 -23.04 11.62
C TRP A 104 1.07 -24.44 11.98
N PRO A 105 1.44 -25.03 13.12
CA PRO A 105 0.87 -26.31 13.53
C PRO A 105 -0.64 -26.16 13.64
N ARG A 106 -1.38 -26.99 12.89
CA ARG A 106 -2.84 -27.01 12.95
C ARG A 106 -3.25 -27.33 14.38
N TRP A 107 -3.82 -26.34 15.08
CA TRP A 107 -4.30 -26.49 16.44
C TRP A 107 -5.31 -27.64 16.50
N PRO A 108 -5.11 -28.64 17.41
CA PRO A 108 -6.04 -29.75 17.50
C PRO A 108 -7.42 -29.23 17.90
N SER A 109 -8.42 -29.50 17.10
CA SER A 109 -9.82 -29.16 17.33
C SER A 109 -10.47 -30.09 18.37
N SER A 110 -9.74 -30.44 19.43
CA SER A 110 -10.27 -31.22 20.56
C SER A 110 -10.79 -30.23 21.62
N ARG A 111 -12.06 -30.35 21.91
CA ARG A 111 -12.81 -29.73 23.00
C ARG A 111 -12.03 -29.91 24.32
N GLY A 112 -11.22 -28.95 24.69
CA GLY A 112 -10.48 -28.91 25.94
C GLY A 112 -10.00 -27.50 26.16
N GLY A 113 -10.45 -26.88 27.25
CA GLY A 113 -10.40 -25.47 27.61
C GLY A 113 -9.14 -24.71 27.17
N PHE A 114 -9.36 -23.46 26.79
CA PHE A 114 -8.31 -22.49 26.55
C PHE A 114 -7.36 -22.46 27.75
N PRO A 115 -6.05 -22.66 27.59
CA PRO A 115 -5.11 -22.31 28.63
C PRO A 115 -5.31 -20.81 28.91
N SER A 116 -5.60 -20.48 30.15
CA SER A 116 -5.80 -19.10 30.60
C SER A 116 -4.57 -18.27 30.19
N TYR A 117 -4.74 -17.43 29.18
CA TYR A 117 -3.75 -16.43 28.82
C TYR A 117 -3.61 -15.47 30.00
N ARG A 118 -2.55 -15.65 30.76
CA ARG A 118 -2.19 -14.74 31.84
C ARG A 118 -1.61 -13.47 31.18
N SER A 119 -2.45 -12.44 31.08
CA SER A 119 -2.03 -11.13 30.58
C SER A 119 -0.78 -10.64 31.31
N PRO A 120 0.19 -10.03 30.58
CA PRO A 120 1.41 -9.47 31.21
C PRO A 120 1.17 -8.32 32.18
N ASP A 121 -0.05 -7.81 32.31
CA ASP A 121 -0.39 -6.68 33.18
C ASP A 121 -0.42 -6.99 34.69
N THR A 122 -0.24 -8.25 35.09
CA THR A 122 -0.22 -8.62 36.51
C THR A 122 1.12 -8.35 37.20
N LEU A 123 2.15 -7.89 36.48
CA LEU A 123 3.47 -7.60 37.05
C LEU A 123 3.69 -6.12 37.46
N ARG A 124 2.67 -5.26 37.31
CA ARG A 124 2.76 -3.82 37.70
C ARG A 124 1.99 -3.44 38.96
N ARG A 125 1.81 -4.34 39.91
CA ARG A 125 1.25 -3.99 41.19
C ARG A 125 2.17 -4.39 42.35
N ASN A 126 3.37 -3.84 42.42
CA ASN A 126 4.13 -3.68 43.66
C ASN A 126 5.21 -2.62 43.46
N GLY A 127 4.81 -1.38 43.45
CA GLY A 127 5.70 -0.21 43.41
C GLY A 127 4.94 0.99 43.92
N GLN A 128 4.62 0.98 45.23
CA GLN A 128 4.16 2.22 45.85
C GLN A 128 5.31 3.22 45.89
N PRO A 129 5.10 4.48 45.47
CA PRO A 129 6.10 5.53 45.67
C PRO A 129 6.20 5.87 47.16
N LYS A 130 7.39 5.78 47.70
CA LYS A 130 7.71 6.26 49.06
C LYS A 130 7.39 7.76 49.14
N LYS A 131 6.51 8.12 50.08
CA LYS A 131 6.27 9.53 50.48
C LYS A 131 7.58 10.15 50.93
N VAL A 132 8.04 11.15 50.20
CA VAL A 132 9.09 12.05 50.65
C VAL A 132 8.43 13.05 51.60
N GLN A 133 8.85 13.04 52.88
CA GLN A 133 8.45 14.04 53.87
C GLN A 133 9.19 15.35 53.60
N PRO A 134 8.54 16.53 53.76
CA PRO A 134 9.25 17.80 53.72
C PRO A 134 10.04 18.01 54.98
N MET A 135 11.33 18.31 54.85
CA MET A 135 12.14 18.85 55.97
C MET A 135 11.72 20.28 56.21
N THR A 136 11.19 20.52 57.41
CA THR A 136 11.08 21.85 58.01
C THR A 136 12.39 22.23 58.67
N ALA A 137 12.94 23.36 58.35
CA ALA A 137 13.67 24.30 59.21
C ALA A 137 13.82 25.61 58.43
#